data_f26a591084c931cdae6526e065bd809c
#
_entry.id   f26a591084c931cdae6526e065bd809c
#
_cell.length_a   1.000
_cell.length_b   1.000
_cell.length_c   1.000
_cell.angle_alpha   90.00
_cell.angle_beta   90.00
_cell.angle_gamma   90.00
#
_symmetry.space_group_name_H-M   'P 1'
#
loop_
_entity.id
_entity.type
_entity.pdbx_description
1 polymer ?
#
loop_
_entity_poly.entity_id
_entity_poly.type
_entity_poly.pdbx_seq_one_letter_code
_entity_poly.pdbx_strand_id
1 'polypeptide(L)'
;MAPPSRAVDALLIALTMVPVAHAQPVSLSPATMPRIGAVDERFQSFNTEMLEVTGGRFWKPYKAYPAGAKPAPMSSDLYEYRPPADLTKPRLRKLAAALGPFYLRVSGTWANSTYFQDTDAAAPATPPKGFNAVLTRRQWKGVVDFARAVKADLMISVAISDGTRDDKGVWTPEQARALFAYTKSIGGRIAAVEFMNEPDVANHGEAPKGYDAAAYGRDIAVFRPFLRQMAPDALFAGPGSVMEGGKVKISIQPELVTEKLLQATGPVYDVFSYHLYAALSQRCGGAMPGLGTTSAAALSEDWLSRPETIHSYYAGLRDRYEPGKPIWLTETAETGCGGDPWSSTYVDTFRYLNQHARLAQKGVQTIAHNTLSASDYALLDEDTLDPRPNYWAALLWRRLMGPVVLSPGAAAGGGLYLYSQCMPEGHGRVTVLAINAGPSARELNTPLPGARYTLTAKELESEGVELNGHLLKAGPDGSLPSIQGMAFGAGSLALPATSSTFLTFAQAGNKACQ
;
A
#
# COMPACT_ATOMS: atom_id res chain seq x y z
N MET A 1 81.01 38.55 7.19
CA MET A 1 80.05 37.62 6.50
C MET A 1 78.76 37.63 7.34
N ALA A 2 77.75 38.33 6.89
CA ALA A 2 76.42 38.33 7.50
C ALA A 2 75.50 37.31 6.81
N PRO A 3 74.59 36.61 7.55
CA PRO A 3 73.67 35.67 6.94
C PRO A 3 72.45 36.36 6.34
N PRO A 4 71.78 35.80 5.34
CA PRO A 4 70.68 36.41 4.65
C PRO A 4 69.36 36.29 5.45
N SER A 5 68.59 37.37 5.44
CA SER A 5 67.21 37.43 5.98
C SER A 5 66.25 36.63 5.14
N ARG A 6 65.48 35.73 5.77
CA ARG A 6 64.32 35.04 5.13
C ARG A 6 63.08 35.93 5.29
N ALA A 7 62.53 36.35 4.17
CA ALA A 7 61.20 36.93 4.11
C ALA A 7 60.15 35.82 4.31
N VAL A 8 59.23 36.03 5.21
CA VAL A 8 58.06 35.14 5.41
C VAL A 8 56.91 35.75 4.62
N ASP A 9 56.55 35.11 3.51
CA ASP A 9 55.34 35.46 2.75
C ASP A 9 54.12 35.00 3.53
N ALA A 10 53.31 35.95 4.02
CA ALA A 10 52.04 35.68 4.61
C ALA A 10 50.98 35.50 3.52
N LEU A 11 50.52 34.24 3.33
CA LEU A 11 49.46 33.89 2.41
C LEU A 11 48.11 34.26 3.05
N LEU A 12 47.49 35.37 2.63
CA LEU A 12 46.13 35.75 2.99
C LEU A 12 45.14 34.82 2.27
N ILE A 13 44.54 33.86 2.98
CA ILE A 13 43.40 33.04 2.48
C ILE A 13 42.16 33.91 2.62
N ALA A 14 41.68 34.45 1.50
CA ALA A 14 40.36 35.07 1.42
C ALA A 14 39.28 34.01 1.49
N LEU A 15 38.59 33.88 2.64
CA LEU A 15 37.35 33.08 2.75
C LEU A 15 36.27 33.78 1.93
N THR A 16 36.00 33.27 0.72
CA THR A 16 34.80 33.64 -0.03
C THR A 16 33.60 32.99 0.63
N MET A 17 32.78 33.76 1.34
CA MET A 17 31.45 33.34 1.77
C MET A 17 30.60 33.13 0.49
N VAL A 18 30.34 31.86 0.13
CA VAL A 18 29.35 31.52 -0.87
C VAL A 18 27.99 31.85 -0.26
N PRO A 19 27.18 32.74 -0.85
CA PRO A 19 25.85 33.02 -0.33
C PRO A 19 25.03 31.72 -0.38
N VAL A 20 24.51 31.28 0.77
CA VAL A 20 23.53 30.20 0.84
C VAL A 20 22.28 30.73 0.13
N ALA A 21 22.04 30.25 -1.08
CA ALA A 21 20.83 30.58 -1.81
C ALA A 21 19.63 30.04 -1.00
N HIS A 22 18.93 30.90 -0.30
CA HIS A 22 17.67 30.57 0.34
C HIS A 22 16.68 30.27 -0.79
N ALA A 23 16.19 29.04 -0.85
CA ALA A 23 15.15 28.69 -1.79
C ALA A 23 13.94 29.61 -1.56
N GLN A 24 13.45 30.26 -2.63
CA GLN A 24 12.28 31.15 -2.53
C GLN A 24 11.09 30.38 -1.92
N PRO A 25 10.33 31.01 -1.01
CA PRO A 25 9.16 30.40 -0.44
C PRO A 25 8.17 29.98 -1.53
N VAL A 26 7.68 28.73 -1.45
CA VAL A 26 6.67 28.24 -2.38
C VAL A 26 5.30 28.81 -1.99
N SER A 27 4.64 29.51 -2.91
CA SER A 27 3.33 30.12 -2.63
C SER A 27 2.20 29.17 -3.05
N LEU A 28 1.23 28.96 -2.15
CA LEU A 28 0.02 28.19 -2.41
C LEU A 28 -1.12 29.11 -2.87
N SER A 29 -2.04 28.56 -3.67
CA SER A 29 -3.26 29.27 -4.11
C SER A 29 -4.50 28.35 -3.95
N PRO A 30 -4.91 27.97 -2.74
CA PRO A 30 -5.95 26.98 -2.52
C PRO A 30 -7.29 27.29 -3.19
N ALA A 31 -7.64 28.58 -3.32
CA ALA A 31 -8.89 29.03 -3.96
C ALA A 31 -8.97 28.72 -5.46
N THR A 32 -7.83 28.57 -6.13
CA THR A 32 -7.77 28.46 -7.61
C THR A 32 -7.10 27.16 -8.09
N MET A 33 -6.80 26.22 -7.20
CA MET A 33 -6.24 24.92 -7.57
C MET A 33 -7.20 24.18 -8.51
N PRO A 34 -6.80 23.87 -9.76
CA PRO A 34 -7.71 23.20 -10.70
C PRO A 34 -7.84 21.72 -10.37
N ARG A 35 -9.03 21.17 -10.66
CA ARG A 35 -9.27 19.72 -10.63
C ARG A 35 -8.46 19.05 -11.74
N ILE A 36 -7.74 17.97 -11.40
CA ILE A 36 -6.99 17.14 -12.34
C ILE A 36 -7.50 15.70 -12.39
N GLY A 37 -8.33 15.29 -11.44
CA GLY A 37 -8.87 13.94 -11.40
C GLY A 37 -9.80 13.70 -10.21
N ALA A 38 -10.13 12.44 -10.02
CA ALA A 38 -10.81 11.94 -8.84
C ALA A 38 -10.37 10.50 -8.58
N VAL A 39 -10.48 10.08 -7.32
CA VAL A 39 -10.27 8.71 -6.86
C VAL A 39 -11.55 8.14 -6.25
N ASP A 40 -11.64 6.83 -6.11
CA ASP A 40 -12.76 6.18 -5.41
C ASP A 40 -12.79 6.61 -3.93
N GLU A 41 -13.95 6.54 -3.30
CA GLU A 41 -14.08 6.81 -1.86
C GLU A 41 -13.32 5.78 -1.00
N ARG A 42 -13.07 4.58 -1.56
CA ARG A 42 -12.26 3.49 -1.00
C ARG A 42 -10.82 3.53 -1.52
N PHE A 43 -10.33 4.71 -1.91
CA PHE A 43 -8.98 4.88 -2.44
C PHE A 43 -7.92 4.25 -1.54
N GLN A 44 -7.98 4.49 -0.23
CA GLN A 44 -7.22 3.71 0.74
C GLN A 44 -7.97 2.43 1.07
N SER A 45 -7.37 1.30 0.76
CA SER A 45 -7.87 -0.04 1.03
C SER A 45 -6.80 -0.89 1.71
N PHE A 46 -7.16 -2.05 2.24
CA PHE A 46 -6.25 -2.84 3.06
C PHE A 46 -6.39 -4.31 2.78
N ASN A 47 -5.27 -5.00 2.82
CA ASN A 47 -5.19 -6.44 2.67
C ASN A 47 -5.23 -7.14 4.02
N THR A 48 -5.82 -8.32 4.02
CA THR A 48 -5.65 -9.39 5.00
C THR A 48 -5.24 -10.62 4.19
N GLU A 49 -4.06 -11.13 4.45
CA GLU A 49 -3.60 -12.34 3.76
C GLU A 49 -4.54 -13.52 4.06
N MET A 50 -4.78 -14.38 3.07
CA MET A 50 -5.57 -15.60 3.30
C MET A 50 -5.00 -16.43 4.45
N LEU A 51 -3.68 -16.43 4.62
CA LEU A 51 -3.01 -17.10 5.70
C LEU A 51 -3.33 -16.49 7.07
N GLU A 52 -3.58 -15.18 7.19
CA GLU A 52 -4.06 -14.58 8.43
C GLU A 52 -5.43 -15.18 8.83
N VAL A 53 -6.25 -15.52 7.84
CA VAL A 53 -7.59 -16.11 8.08
C VAL A 53 -7.51 -17.59 8.43
N THR A 54 -6.67 -18.35 7.71
CA THR A 54 -6.55 -19.81 7.88
C THR A 54 -5.61 -20.20 9.02
N GLY A 55 -4.66 -19.34 9.34
CA GLY A 55 -3.46 -19.68 10.10
C GLY A 55 -2.45 -20.45 9.23
N GLY A 56 -1.21 -20.49 9.66
CA GLY A 56 -0.14 -21.17 8.93
C GLY A 56 1.23 -20.55 9.19
N ARG A 57 2.21 -20.89 8.33
CA ARG A 57 3.56 -20.34 8.42
C ARG A 57 3.66 -19.05 7.62
N PHE A 58 3.84 -17.93 8.31
CA PHE A 58 3.95 -16.60 7.72
C PHE A 58 5.28 -15.94 8.06
N TRP A 59 5.55 -14.77 7.50
CA TRP A 59 6.79 -14.04 7.71
C TRP A 59 7.09 -13.87 9.20
N LYS A 60 8.25 -14.39 9.65
CA LYS A 60 8.71 -14.23 11.02
C LYS A 60 9.08 -12.77 11.25
N PRO A 61 8.51 -12.07 12.26
CA PRO A 61 8.83 -10.66 12.51
C PRO A 61 10.30 -10.46 12.82
N TYR A 62 10.86 -9.33 12.41
CA TYR A 62 12.26 -9.04 12.75
C TYR A 62 12.51 -8.99 14.25
N LYS A 63 11.54 -8.55 15.07
CA LYS A 63 11.63 -8.56 16.53
C LYS A 63 11.79 -9.97 17.15
N ALA A 64 11.47 -11.03 16.40
CA ALA A 64 11.63 -12.42 16.85
C ALA A 64 13.03 -13.00 16.56
N TYR A 65 13.87 -12.28 15.83
CA TYR A 65 15.28 -12.65 15.67
C TYR A 65 16.13 -12.10 16.82
N PRO A 66 17.24 -12.78 17.20
CA PRO A 66 18.21 -12.21 18.13
C PRO A 66 18.70 -10.84 17.66
N ALA A 67 18.96 -9.93 18.60
CA ALA A 67 19.42 -8.58 18.28
C ALA A 67 20.66 -8.60 17.38
N GLY A 68 20.57 -7.89 16.23
CA GLY A 68 21.64 -7.85 15.23
C GLY A 68 21.74 -9.07 14.31
N ALA A 69 20.90 -10.09 14.52
CA ALA A 69 20.85 -11.22 13.59
C ALA A 69 20.15 -10.82 12.29
N LYS A 70 20.71 -11.25 11.17
CA LYS A 70 20.09 -11.13 9.87
C LYS A 70 19.56 -12.50 9.44
N PRO A 71 18.29 -12.61 9.04
CA PRO A 71 17.79 -13.88 8.52
C PRO A 71 18.62 -14.30 7.29
N ALA A 72 18.92 -15.59 7.18
CA ALA A 72 19.55 -16.12 6.00
C ALA A 72 18.55 -16.03 4.82
N PRO A 73 18.91 -15.39 3.71
CA PRO A 73 18.00 -15.25 2.57
C PRO A 73 17.47 -16.59 2.09
N MET A 74 16.17 -16.65 1.79
CA MET A 74 15.49 -17.84 1.26
C MET A 74 15.59 -19.09 2.13
N SER A 75 15.78 -18.94 3.44
CA SER A 75 15.83 -20.05 4.40
C SER A 75 14.45 -20.39 4.96
N SER A 76 14.29 -21.60 5.53
CA SER A 76 13.06 -21.99 6.23
C SER A 76 12.81 -21.19 7.52
N ASP A 77 13.82 -20.52 8.07
CA ASP A 77 13.72 -19.64 9.25
C ASP A 77 13.06 -18.29 8.96
N LEU A 78 12.72 -18.02 7.70
CA LEU A 78 11.96 -16.81 7.32
C LEU A 78 10.50 -16.84 7.78
N TYR A 79 10.00 -18.01 8.16
CA TYR A 79 8.60 -18.22 8.48
C TYR A 79 8.43 -18.83 9.87
N GLU A 80 7.42 -18.34 10.60
CA GLU A 80 6.95 -18.97 11.83
C GLU A 80 5.45 -19.24 11.76
N TYR A 81 4.97 -20.15 12.62
CA TYR A 81 3.54 -20.46 12.67
C TYR A 81 2.76 -19.30 13.30
N ARG A 82 1.69 -18.89 12.64
CA ARG A 82 0.70 -17.92 13.11
C ARG A 82 -0.65 -18.60 13.26
N PRO A 83 -1.31 -18.45 14.40
CA PRO A 83 -2.70 -18.88 14.53
C PRO A 83 -3.61 -17.99 13.64
N PRO A 84 -4.82 -18.46 13.30
CA PRO A 84 -5.81 -17.62 12.64
C PRO A 84 -6.05 -16.32 13.39
N ALA A 85 -6.07 -15.19 12.68
CA ALA A 85 -6.35 -13.89 13.27
C ALA A 85 -7.77 -13.85 13.88
N ASP A 86 -7.88 -13.33 15.09
CA ASP A 86 -9.19 -13.11 15.71
C ASP A 86 -9.83 -11.81 15.22
N LEU A 87 -10.60 -11.92 14.13
CA LEU A 87 -11.33 -10.82 13.51
C LEU A 87 -12.55 -10.35 14.36
N THR A 88 -12.82 -10.99 15.50
CA THR A 88 -13.89 -10.57 16.42
C THR A 88 -13.42 -9.54 17.44
N LYS A 89 -12.11 -9.34 17.62
CA LYS A 89 -11.54 -8.41 18.59
C LYS A 89 -12.13 -7.00 18.43
N PRO A 90 -12.78 -6.44 19.46
CA PRO A 90 -13.38 -5.12 19.37
C PRO A 90 -12.38 -4.01 19.04
N ARG A 91 -11.14 -4.12 19.59
CA ARG A 91 -10.05 -3.17 19.31
C ARG A 91 -9.71 -3.14 17.83
N LEU A 92 -9.52 -4.30 17.19
CA LEU A 92 -9.23 -4.41 15.75
C LEU A 92 -10.35 -3.77 14.93
N ARG A 93 -11.60 -4.14 15.22
CA ARG A 93 -12.77 -3.61 14.51
C ARG A 93 -12.90 -2.09 14.63
N LYS A 94 -12.66 -1.54 15.80
CA LYS A 94 -12.75 -0.09 16.05
C LYS A 94 -11.67 0.68 15.30
N LEU A 95 -10.43 0.19 15.33
CA LEU A 95 -9.31 0.78 14.61
C LEU A 95 -9.48 0.68 13.09
N ALA A 96 -9.88 -0.48 12.58
CA ALA A 96 -10.15 -0.67 11.16
C ALA A 96 -11.32 0.21 10.67
N ALA A 97 -12.43 0.27 11.42
CA ALA A 97 -13.59 1.09 11.06
C ALA A 97 -13.25 2.59 10.95
N ALA A 98 -12.26 3.08 11.71
CA ALA A 98 -11.82 4.48 11.64
C ALA A 98 -11.12 4.85 10.31
N LEU A 99 -10.68 3.84 9.55
CA LEU A 99 -10.06 4.00 8.22
C LEU A 99 -11.07 3.87 7.06
N GLY A 100 -12.31 3.45 7.34
CA GLY A 100 -13.34 3.20 6.32
C GLY A 100 -13.94 4.43 5.65
N PRO A 101 -14.63 4.21 4.50
CA PRO A 101 -14.82 2.94 3.80
C PRO A 101 -13.57 2.48 3.04
N PHE A 102 -13.43 1.16 2.83
CA PHE A 102 -12.32 0.57 2.10
C PHE A 102 -12.70 -0.80 1.50
N TYR A 103 -11.92 -1.29 0.53
CA TYR A 103 -11.93 -2.69 0.15
C TYR A 103 -11.07 -3.47 1.15
N LEU A 104 -11.64 -4.52 1.74
CA LEU A 104 -10.88 -5.54 2.46
C LEU A 104 -10.52 -6.63 1.44
N ARG A 105 -9.28 -6.64 0.99
CA ARG A 105 -8.80 -7.67 0.06
C ARG A 105 -8.27 -8.86 0.85
N VAL A 106 -8.94 -10.01 0.70
CA VAL A 106 -8.53 -11.29 1.30
C VAL A 106 -7.96 -12.15 0.20
N SER A 107 -6.63 -12.21 0.10
CA SER A 107 -5.89 -12.82 -0.99
C SER A 107 -4.46 -13.19 -0.56
N GLY A 108 -3.47 -12.93 -1.39
CA GLY A 108 -2.07 -13.28 -1.19
C GLY A 108 -1.72 -14.65 -1.79
N THR A 109 -0.44 -14.97 -1.81
CA THR A 109 0.08 -16.21 -2.42
C THR A 109 -0.62 -17.47 -1.90
N TRP A 110 -0.92 -17.52 -0.60
CA TRP A 110 -1.58 -18.67 0.03
C TRP A 110 -3.02 -18.89 -0.43
N ALA A 111 -3.71 -17.86 -0.91
CA ALA A 111 -5.07 -17.99 -1.45
C ALA A 111 -5.11 -18.90 -2.68
N ASN A 112 -4.04 -18.90 -3.49
CA ASN A 112 -3.95 -19.69 -4.71
C ASN A 112 -4.07 -21.22 -4.48
N SER A 113 -3.81 -21.69 -3.25
CA SER A 113 -3.85 -23.11 -2.90
C SER A 113 -4.68 -23.43 -1.65
N THR A 114 -5.62 -22.54 -1.29
CA THR A 114 -6.49 -22.73 -0.14
C THR A 114 -7.79 -23.45 -0.53
N TYR A 115 -8.06 -24.59 0.11
CA TYR A 115 -9.30 -25.33 0.00
C TYR A 115 -10.40 -24.69 0.84
N PHE A 116 -11.55 -24.38 0.27
CA PHE A 116 -12.71 -23.97 1.04
C PHE A 116 -13.52 -25.22 1.49
N GLN A 117 -13.55 -25.45 2.79
CA GLN A 117 -14.35 -26.52 3.37
C GLN A 117 -15.80 -26.07 3.55
N ASP A 118 -16.65 -26.45 2.61
CA ASP A 118 -18.07 -26.08 2.61
C ASP A 118 -18.92 -26.98 3.52
N THR A 119 -18.43 -27.26 4.72
CA THR A 119 -19.16 -27.98 5.79
C THR A 119 -18.80 -27.39 7.14
N ASP A 120 -19.64 -27.68 8.17
CA ASP A 120 -19.38 -27.26 9.56
C ASP A 120 -18.57 -28.31 10.34
N ALA A 121 -18.06 -29.35 9.68
CA ALA A 121 -17.17 -30.34 10.28
C ALA A 121 -15.84 -29.72 10.71
N ALA A 122 -15.11 -30.37 11.60
CA ALA A 122 -13.75 -29.97 11.96
C ALA A 122 -12.86 -29.98 10.70
N ALA A 123 -11.92 -29.02 10.64
CA ALA A 123 -10.94 -29.01 9.55
C ALA A 123 -10.15 -30.32 9.52
N PRO A 124 -9.89 -30.89 8.32
CA PRO A 124 -9.04 -32.06 8.22
C PRO A 124 -7.62 -31.73 8.69
N ALA A 125 -6.94 -32.69 9.33
CA ALA A 125 -5.58 -32.52 9.80
C ALA A 125 -4.58 -32.24 8.67
N THR A 126 -4.89 -32.70 7.45
CA THR A 126 -4.12 -32.45 6.24
C THR A 126 -5.07 -31.90 5.17
N PRO A 127 -4.72 -30.83 4.46
CA PRO A 127 -5.52 -30.33 3.35
C PRO A 127 -5.77 -31.42 2.29
N PRO A 128 -6.89 -31.37 1.58
CA PRO A 128 -7.13 -32.26 0.45
C PRO A 128 -6.01 -32.19 -0.60
N LYS A 129 -5.84 -33.27 -1.34
CA LYS A 129 -4.81 -33.34 -2.40
C LYS A 129 -4.93 -32.16 -3.37
N GLY A 130 -3.78 -31.51 -3.64
CA GLY A 130 -3.71 -30.36 -4.52
C GLY A 130 -3.96 -29.02 -3.84
N PHE A 131 -4.12 -29.00 -2.50
CA PHE A 131 -4.23 -27.79 -1.69
C PHE A 131 -3.22 -27.80 -0.54
N ASN A 132 -2.84 -26.61 -0.07
CA ASN A 132 -1.85 -26.43 0.99
C ASN A 132 -2.44 -25.87 2.30
N ALA A 133 -3.67 -25.36 2.25
CA ALA A 133 -4.38 -24.83 3.42
C ALA A 133 -5.88 -25.15 3.36
N VAL A 134 -6.56 -24.98 4.51
CA VAL A 134 -8.02 -25.17 4.62
C VAL A 134 -8.64 -23.92 5.20
N LEU A 135 -9.58 -23.34 4.47
CA LEU A 135 -10.47 -22.28 4.91
C LEU A 135 -11.81 -22.88 5.32
N THR A 136 -12.15 -22.84 6.61
CA THR A 136 -13.43 -23.34 7.09
C THR A 136 -14.56 -22.31 6.94
N ARG A 137 -15.82 -22.76 6.92
CA ARG A 137 -16.98 -21.87 6.99
C ARG A 137 -16.92 -20.90 8.15
N ARG A 138 -16.46 -21.33 9.33
CA ARG A 138 -16.33 -20.50 10.52
C ARG A 138 -15.33 -19.35 10.30
N GLN A 139 -14.17 -19.64 9.74
CA GLN A 139 -13.14 -18.62 9.44
C GLN A 139 -13.67 -17.63 8.40
N TRP A 140 -14.26 -18.13 7.32
CA TRP A 140 -14.82 -17.27 6.27
C TRP A 140 -15.99 -16.40 6.78
N LYS A 141 -16.86 -16.97 7.61
CA LYS A 141 -17.90 -16.16 8.29
C LYS A 141 -17.29 -15.05 9.13
N GLY A 142 -16.17 -15.31 9.81
CA GLY A 142 -15.40 -14.29 10.54
C GLY A 142 -14.98 -13.14 9.66
N VAL A 143 -14.50 -13.40 8.43
CA VAL A 143 -14.16 -12.38 7.42
C VAL A 143 -15.37 -11.55 7.02
N VAL A 144 -16.50 -12.20 6.69
CA VAL A 144 -17.73 -11.52 6.29
C VAL A 144 -18.28 -10.65 7.41
N ASP A 145 -18.28 -11.17 8.64
CA ASP A 145 -18.73 -10.42 9.82
C ASP A 145 -17.81 -9.25 10.15
N PHE A 146 -16.50 -9.40 9.96
CA PHE A 146 -15.53 -8.31 10.11
C PHE A 146 -15.77 -7.22 9.07
N ALA A 147 -15.83 -7.57 7.78
CA ALA A 147 -16.08 -6.63 6.71
C ALA A 147 -17.36 -5.81 6.96
N ARG A 148 -18.45 -6.48 7.37
CA ARG A 148 -19.71 -5.81 7.75
C ARG A 148 -19.53 -4.87 8.93
N ALA A 149 -18.83 -5.29 9.98
CA ALA A 149 -18.62 -4.50 11.19
C ALA A 149 -17.81 -3.22 10.94
N VAL A 150 -16.87 -3.25 9.98
CA VAL A 150 -16.02 -2.11 9.63
C VAL A 150 -16.48 -1.35 8.38
N LYS A 151 -17.62 -1.76 7.79
CA LYS A 151 -18.19 -1.19 6.55
C LYS A 151 -17.22 -1.28 5.37
N ALA A 152 -16.50 -2.41 5.26
CA ALA A 152 -15.64 -2.70 4.13
C ALA A 152 -16.36 -3.52 3.06
N ASP A 153 -16.01 -3.28 1.81
CA ASP A 153 -16.38 -4.12 0.67
C ASP A 153 -15.34 -5.26 0.50
N LEU A 154 -15.82 -6.49 0.34
CA LEU A 154 -14.91 -7.63 0.16
C LEU A 154 -14.36 -7.70 -1.26
N MET A 155 -13.04 -7.83 -1.35
CA MET A 155 -12.31 -8.21 -2.55
C MET A 155 -11.56 -9.51 -2.26
N ILE A 156 -11.54 -10.45 -3.20
CA ILE A 156 -10.89 -11.75 -3.02
C ILE A 156 -10.12 -12.18 -4.26
N SER A 157 -9.25 -13.19 -4.13
CA SER A 157 -8.85 -14.07 -5.22
C SER A 157 -9.35 -15.50 -4.98
N VAL A 158 -9.31 -16.36 -6.01
CA VAL A 158 -9.74 -17.76 -5.89
C VAL A 158 -8.56 -18.71 -5.97
N ALA A 159 -8.75 -19.94 -5.48
CA ALA A 159 -7.74 -21.00 -5.60
C ALA A 159 -7.58 -21.46 -7.05
N ILE A 160 -6.33 -21.74 -7.45
CA ILE A 160 -5.95 -22.13 -8.81
C ILE A 160 -5.02 -23.36 -8.84
N SER A 161 -4.69 -23.92 -7.70
CA SER A 161 -3.77 -25.06 -7.56
C SER A 161 -4.31 -26.34 -8.21
N ASP A 162 -3.50 -27.41 -8.19
CA ASP A 162 -3.86 -28.71 -8.79
C ASP A 162 -5.22 -29.26 -8.31
N GLY A 163 -5.62 -28.92 -7.07
CA GLY A 163 -6.92 -29.35 -6.51
C GLY A 163 -8.15 -28.71 -7.15
N THR A 164 -7.97 -27.69 -7.99
CA THR A 164 -9.06 -27.00 -8.71
C THR A 164 -9.10 -27.35 -10.19
N ARG A 165 -8.40 -28.43 -10.64
CA ARG A 165 -8.24 -28.75 -12.05
C ARG A 165 -9.02 -29.99 -12.44
N ASP A 166 -9.51 -30.01 -13.69
CA ASP A 166 -10.00 -31.22 -14.32
C ASP A 166 -8.83 -32.11 -14.83
N ASP A 167 -9.15 -33.24 -15.40
CA ASP A 167 -8.19 -34.20 -15.96
C ASP A 167 -7.43 -33.67 -17.19
N LYS A 168 -7.85 -32.55 -17.78
CA LYS A 168 -7.16 -31.80 -18.85
C LYS A 168 -6.32 -30.65 -18.32
N GLY A 169 -6.27 -30.44 -17.00
CA GLY A 169 -5.56 -29.37 -16.36
C GLY A 169 -6.20 -27.97 -16.48
N VAL A 170 -7.50 -27.92 -16.84
CA VAL A 170 -8.26 -26.68 -16.92
C VAL A 170 -8.89 -26.37 -15.55
N TRP A 171 -8.89 -25.10 -15.16
CA TRP A 171 -9.51 -24.67 -13.91
C TRP A 171 -11.01 -24.97 -13.90
N THR A 172 -11.51 -25.40 -12.73
CA THR A 172 -12.91 -25.71 -12.50
C THR A 172 -13.52 -24.85 -11.40
N PRO A 173 -14.80 -24.44 -11.50
CA PRO A 173 -15.39 -23.44 -10.61
C PRO A 173 -15.88 -23.97 -9.26
N GLU A 174 -15.78 -25.28 -8.97
CA GLU A 174 -16.46 -25.91 -7.83
C GLU A 174 -16.09 -25.28 -6.50
N GLN A 175 -14.79 -25.07 -6.24
CA GLN A 175 -14.31 -24.45 -5.00
C GLN A 175 -14.77 -22.99 -4.87
N ALA A 176 -14.61 -22.21 -5.92
CA ALA A 176 -15.09 -20.85 -5.97
C ALA A 176 -16.62 -20.77 -5.82
N ARG A 177 -17.37 -21.66 -6.49
CA ARG A 177 -18.83 -21.73 -6.39
C ARG A 177 -19.30 -21.96 -4.96
N ALA A 178 -18.68 -22.90 -4.25
CA ALA A 178 -18.98 -23.17 -2.85
C ALA A 178 -18.74 -21.93 -1.96
N LEU A 179 -17.58 -21.26 -2.13
CA LEU A 179 -17.25 -20.05 -1.37
C LEU A 179 -18.24 -18.90 -1.65
N PHE A 180 -18.58 -18.65 -2.92
CA PHE A 180 -19.53 -17.61 -3.31
C PHE A 180 -20.95 -17.91 -2.80
N ALA A 181 -21.41 -19.15 -2.94
CA ALA A 181 -22.72 -19.56 -2.46
C ALA A 181 -22.83 -19.43 -0.94
N TYR A 182 -21.82 -19.88 -0.20
CA TYR A 182 -21.79 -19.72 1.25
C TYR A 182 -21.73 -18.24 1.66
N THR A 183 -20.90 -17.42 1.01
CA THR A 183 -20.84 -15.99 1.26
C THR A 183 -22.23 -15.34 1.14
N LYS A 184 -22.94 -15.66 0.05
CA LYS A 184 -24.33 -15.16 -0.15
C LYS A 184 -25.30 -15.68 0.90
N SER A 185 -25.19 -16.94 1.30
CA SER A 185 -26.10 -17.58 2.27
C SER A 185 -26.01 -16.94 3.67
N ILE A 186 -24.84 -16.38 4.03
CA ILE A 186 -24.63 -15.66 5.30
C ILE A 186 -24.80 -14.15 5.16
N GLY A 187 -25.37 -13.67 4.03
CA GLY A 187 -25.65 -12.26 3.77
C GLY A 187 -24.42 -11.43 3.45
N GLY A 188 -23.30 -12.05 3.06
CA GLY A 188 -22.12 -11.39 2.53
C GLY A 188 -22.25 -11.06 1.04
N ARG A 189 -21.42 -10.10 0.58
CA ARG A 189 -21.29 -9.73 -0.84
C ARG A 189 -19.81 -9.59 -1.18
N ILE A 190 -19.41 -10.20 -2.27
CA ILE A 190 -18.09 -10.03 -2.86
C ILE A 190 -18.20 -8.88 -3.88
N ALA A 191 -17.45 -7.82 -3.68
CA ALA A 191 -17.53 -6.59 -4.48
C ALA A 191 -16.52 -6.57 -5.63
N ALA A 192 -15.37 -7.22 -5.46
CA ALA A 192 -14.36 -7.34 -6.50
C ALA A 192 -13.63 -8.68 -6.39
N VAL A 193 -13.13 -9.19 -7.51
CA VAL A 193 -12.43 -10.49 -7.56
C VAL A 193 -11.24 -10.40 -8.52
N GLU A 194 -10.09 -10.89 -8.09
CA GLU A 194 -8.98 -11.30 -8.95
C GLU A 194 -9.06 -12.81 -9.17
N PHE A 195 -8.68 -13.29 -10.35
CA PHE A 195 -8.71 -14.74 -10.61
C PHE A 195 -7.69 -15.48 -9.74
N MET A 196 -6.50 -14.91 -9.60
CA MET A 196 -5.43 -15.45 -8.75
C MET A 196 -4.55 -14.31 -8.23
N ASN A 197 -3.76 -14.61 -7.22
CA ASN A 197 -2.71 -13.70 -6.75
C ASN A 197 -1.46 -13.85 -7.61
N GLU A 198 -0.92 -12.74 -8.11
CA GLU A 198 0.41 -12.63 -8.75
C GLU A 198 0.73 -13.70 -9.79
N PRO A 199 0.04 -13.70 -10.94
CA PRO A 199 0.23 -14.72 -11.96
C PRO A 199 1.64 -14.75 -12.56
N ASP A 200 2.36 -13.63 -12.57
CA ASP A 200 3.72 -13.52 -13.11
C ASP A 200 4.80 -14.16 -12.20
N VAL A 201 4.45 -14.50 -10.96
CA VAL A 201 5.27 -15.30 -10.03
C VAL A 201 4.57 -16.59 -9.59
N ALA A 202 3.69 -17.13 -10.42
CA ALA A 202 2.80 -18.25 -10.11
C ALA A 202 3.53 -19.55 -9.70
N ASN A 203 4.77 -19.76 -10.09
CA ASN A 203 5.57 -20.91 -9.61
C ASN A 203 5.87 -20.83 -8.10
N HIS A 204 5.82 -19.62 -7.53
CA HIS A 204 5.86 -19.41 -6.09
C HIS A 204 4.46 -19.33 -5.48
N GLY A 205 3.44 -19.17 -6.33
CA GLY A 205 2.04 -19.03 -5.98
C GLY A 205 1.20 -20.29 -6.20
N GLU A 206 1.81 -21.46 -6.22
CA GLU A 206 1.13 -22.77 -6.25
C GLU A 206 0.36 -23.05 -7.56
N ALA A 207 0.70 -22.41 -8.66
CA ALA A 207 0.17 -22.79 -9.97
C ALA A 207 0.65 -24.18 -10.40
N PRO A 208 -0.12 -24.91 -11.20
CA PRO A 208 0.28 -26.19 -11.73
C PRO A 208 1.62 -26.13 -12.48
N LYS A 209 2.36 -27.24 -12.44
CA LYS A 209 3.64 -27.32 -13.16
C LYS A 209 3.46 -27.03 -14.65
N GLY A 210 4.24 -26.11 -15.19
CA GLY A 210 4.19 -25.72 -16.60
C GLY A 210 3.02 -24.79 -16.94
N TYR A 211 2.44 -24.15 -15.93
CA TYR A 211 1.43 -23.10 -16.14
C TYR A 211 2.02 -21.93 -16.91
N ASP A 212 1.34 -21.53 -17.97
CA ASP A 212 1.76 -20.46 -18.89
C ASP A 212 0.60 -19.50 -19.21
N ALA A 213 0.86 -18.47 -19.99
CA ALA A 213 -0.16 -17.51 -20.38
C ALA A 213 -1.32 -18.14 -21.17
N ALA A 214 -1.08 -19.18 -21.94
CA ALA A 214 -2.14 -19.89 -22.67
C ALA A 214 -3.06 -20.65 -21.70
N ALA A 215 -2.49 -21.29 -20.66
CA ALA A 215 -3.25 -21.91 -19.58
C ALA A 215 -4.06 -20.87 -18.80
N TYR A 216 -3.43 -19.74 -18.47
CA TYR A 216 -4.11 -18.60 -17.82
C TYR A 216 -5.31 -18.13 -18.67
N GLY A 217 -5.13 -17.92 -19.97
CA GLY A 217 -6.21 -17.50 -20.87
C GLY A 217 -7.38 -18.50 -20.94
N ARG A 218 -7.08 -19.81 -20.97
CA ARG A 218 -8.11 -20.86 -20.90
C ARG A 218 -8.89 -20.81 -19.59
N ASP A 219 -8.21 -20.63 -18.47
CA ASP A 219 -8.83 -20.55 -17.16
C ASP A 219 -9.72 -19.30 -17.03
N ILE A 220 -9.25 -18.16 -17.52
CA ILE A 220 -10.04 -16.92 -17.55
C ILE A 220 -11.30 -17.07 -18.41
N ALA A 221 -11.25 -17.82 -19.51
CA ALA A 221 -12.40 -18.11 -20.34
C ALA A 221 -13.48 -18.93 -19.60
N VAL A 222 -13.09 -19.74 -18.60
CA VAL A 222 -14.01 -20.45 -17.70
C VAL A 222 -14.45 -19.54 -16.55
N PHE A 223 -13.51 -18.81 -15.96
CA PHE A 223 -13.75 -18.01 -14.76
C PHE A 223 -14.72 -16.84 -15.02
N ARG A 224 -14.57 -16.11 -16.12
CA ARG A 224 -15.38 -14.91 -16.39
C ARG A 224 -16.89 -15.20 -16.45
N PRO A 225 -17.38 -16.20 -17.22
CA PRO A 225 -18.80 -16.56 -17.21
C PRO A 225 -19.28 -17.01 -15.83
N PHE A 226 -18.47 -17.79 -15.11
CA PHE A 226 -18.76 -18.21 -13.74
C PHE A 226 -18.95 -16.99 -12.82
N LEU A 227 -18.05 -16.01 -12.84
CA LEU A 227 -18.15 -14.81 -12.04
C LEU A 227 -19.44 -14.04 -12.34
N ARG A 228 -19.77 -13.85 -13.61
CA ARG A 228 -21.01 -13.17 -14.02
C ARG A 228 -22.27 -13.90 -13.57
N GLN A 229 -22.22 -15.23 -13.47
CA GLN A 229 -23.33 -16.02 -12.94
C GLN A 229 -23.47 -15.91 -11.43
N MET A 230 -22.35 -15.97 -10.70
CA MET A 230 -22.37 -16.06 -9.23
C MET A 230 -22.45 -14.70 -8.54
N ALA A 231 -21.80 -13.68 -9.09
CA ALA A 231 -21.71 -12.34 -8.57
C ALA A 231 -21.71 -11.32 -9.73
N PRO A 232 -22.86 -11.07 -10.39
CA PRO A 232 -22.95 -10.24 -11.59
C PRO A 232 -22.46 -8.80 -11.37
N ASP A 233 -22.61 -8.30 -10.14
CA ASP A 233 -22.21 -6.93 -9.75
C ASP A 233 -20.76 -6.83 -9.27
N ALA A 234 -20.05 -7.95 -9.12
CA ALA A 234 -18.65 -7.91 -8.71
C ALA A 234 -17.75 -7.46 -9.86
N LEU A 235 -16.82 -6.56 -9.54
CA LEU A 235 -15.80 -6.12 -10.47
C LEU A 235 -14.77 -7.23 -10.68
N PHE A 236 -14.47 -7.53 -11.93
CA PHE A 236 -13.36 -8.42 -12.29
C PHE A 236 -12.09 -7.60 -12.43
N ALA A 237 -11.21 -7.69 -11.44
CA ALA A 237 -9.91 -7.03 -11.43
C ALA A 237 -8.82 -7.99 -11.90
N GLY A 238 -7.83 -7.47 -12.58
CA GLY A 238 -6.69 -8.28 -13.02
C GLY A 238 -5.74 -7.54 -13.97
N PRO A 239 -4.58 -8.17 -14.28
CA PRO A 239 -4.15 -9.50 -13.85
C PRO A 239 -3.60 -9.61 -12.42
N GLY A 240 -3.22 -8.49 -11.76
CA GLY A 240 -2.62 -8.51 -10.42
C GLY A 240 -1.14 -8.90 -10.41
N SER A 241 -0.41 -8.63 -11.47
CA SER A 241 1.03 -8.91 -11.59
C SER A 241 1.88 -7.97 -10.75
N VAL A 242 3.10 -8.39 -10.34
CA VAL A 242 3.90 -7.66 -9.33
C VAL A 242 5.27 -7.18 -9.82
N MET A 243 6.11 -8.01 -10.36
CA MET A 243 7.57 -7.76 -10.41
C MET A 243 8.07 -7.03 -11.66
N GLU A 244 7.23 -6.29 -12.35
CA GLU A 244 7.55 -5.64 -13.62
C GLU A 244 7.61 -4.11 -13.49
N GLY A 245 8.25 -3.46 -14.45
CA GLY A 245 8.32 -1.98 -14.56
C GLY A 245 9.28 -1.30 -13.59
N GLY A 246 9.84 -2.01 -12.61
CA GLY A 246 10.74 -1.48 -11.59
C GLY A 246 12.22 -1.73 -11.86
N LYS A 247 13.05 -1.29 -10.91
CA LYS A 247 14.49 -1.59 -10.86
C LYS A 247 14.76 -3.03 -10.43
N VAL A 248 13.89 -3.60 -9.64
CA VAL A 248 13.98 -4.99 -9.18
C VAL A 248 13.56 -5.88 -10.34
N LYS A 249 14.55 -6.58 -10.91
CA LYS A 249 14.34 -7.59 -11.94
C LYS A 249 14.58 -8.95 -11.29
N ILE A 250 13.56 -9.50 -10.67
CA ILE A 250 13.60 -10.90 -10.27
C ILE A 250 13.25 -11.75 -11.50
N SER A 251 13.65 -13.01 -11.46
CA SER A 251 13.31 -14.00 -12.45
C SER A 251 11.78 -14.23 -12.50
N ILE A 252 11.11 -13.29 -13.11
CA ILE A 252 9.73 -13.44 -13.56
C ILE A 252 9.76 -14.58 -14.54
N GLN A 253 8.74 -15.42 -14.49
CA GLN A 253 8.60 -16.47 -15.49
C GLN A 253 8.38 -15.83 -16.86
N PRO A 254 9.26 -16.02 -17.84
CA PRO A 254 9.10 -15.40 -19.16
C PRO A 254 7.78 -15.73 -19.85
N GLU A 255 7.16 -16.86 -19.44
CA GLU A 255 5.88 -17.35 -19.98
C GLU A 255 4.65 -16.70 -19.34
N LEU A 256 4.84 -15.96 -18.23
CA LEU A 256 3.76 -15.35 -17.45
C LEU A 256 3.92 -13.85 -17.28
N VAL A 257 4.79 -13.19 -18.07
CA VAL A 257 4.88 -11.72 -18.07
C VAL A 257 3.51 -11.12 -18.41
N THR A 258 3.20 -10.01 -17.77
CA THR A 258 1.88 -9.36 -17.86
C THR A 258 1.39 -9.17 -19.29
N GLU A 259 2.27 -8.78 -20.21
CA GLU A 259 1.91 -8.59 -21.61
C GLU A 259 1.39 -9.87 -22.26
N LYS A 260 2.03 -11.04 -21.99
CA LYS A 260 1.58 -12.35 -22.50
C LYS A 260 0.24 -12.76 -21.89
N LEU A 261 0.02 -12.49 -20.59
CA LEU A 261 -1.27 -12.76 -19.95
C LEU A 261 -2.39 -11.98 -20.62
N LEU A 262 -2.18 -10.68 -20.87
CA LEU A 262 -3.15 -9.81 -21.53
C LEU A 262 -3.40 -10.20 -22.99
N GLN A 263 -2.36 -10.65 -23.71
CA GLN A 263 -2.51 -11.19 -25.07
C GLN A 263 -3.35 -12.48 -25.08
N ALA A 264 -3.17 -13.34 -24.08
CA ALA A 264 -3.88 -14.61 -23.99
C ALA A 264 -5.36 -14.45 -23.60
N THR A 265 -5.69 -13.42 -22.79
CA THR A 265 -7.07 -13.18 -22.34
C THR A 265 -7.86 -12.28 -23.28
N GLY A 266 -7.19 -11.38 -24.01
CA GLY A 266 -7.84 -10.23 -24.60
C GLY A 266 -8.43 -9.28 -23.53
N PRO A 267 -9.21 -8.25 -23.93
CA PRO A 267 -9.82 -7.31 -22.99
C PRO A 267 -10.99 -7.96 -22.24
N VAL A 268 -10.77 -8.27 -20.96
CA VAL A 268 -11.73 -9.02 -20.12
C VAL A 268 -12.02 -8.39 -18.77
N TYR A 269 -11.13 -7.51 -18.27
CA TYR A 269 -11.24 -6.94 -16.94
C TYR A 269 -12.20 -5.76 -16.89
N ASP A 270 -12.88 -5.58 -15.74
CA ASP A 270 -13.59 -4.34 -15.43
C ASP A 270 -12.61 -3.30 -14.88
N VAL A 271 -11.56 -3.78 -14.19
CA VAL A 271 -10.51 -2.99 -13.57
C VAL A 271 -9.16 -3.63 -13.90
N PHE A 272 -8.23 -2.84 -14.41
CA PHE A 272 -6.85 -3.28 -14.53
C PHE A 272 -6.17 -3.22 -13.15
N SER A 273 -5.66 -4.33 -12.64
CA SER A 273 -4.96 -4.35 -11.37
C SER A 273 -3.50 -4.77 -11.49
N TYR A 274 -2.68 -4.27 -10.57
CA TYR A 274 -1.26 -4.64 -10.43
C TYR A 274 -0.84 -4.54 -8.96
N HIS A 275 0.29 -5.16 -8.62
CA HIS A 275 0.94 -5.06 -7.33
C HIS A 275 2.25 -4.27 -7.44
N LEU A 276 2.70 -3.72 -6.31
CA LEU A 276 3.90 -2.88 -6.30
C LEU A 276 4.68 -3.07 -5.01
N TYR A 277 5.88 -3.61 -5.16
CA TYR A 277 6.95 -3.57 -4.17
C TYR A 277 8.19 -3.00 -4.84
N ALA A 278 8.62 -1.82 -4.37
CA ALA A 278 9.71 -1.09 -5.02
C ALA A 278 11.10 -1.66 -4.73
N ALA A 279 11.19 -2.64 -3.81
CA ALA A 279 12.37 -3.41 -3.45
C ALA A 279 11.98 -4.74 -2.79
N LEU A 280 12.97 -5.60 -2.53
CA LEU A 280 12.82 -6.77 -1.67
C LEU A 280 13.39 -6.49 -0.29
N SER A 281 12.77 -7.09 0.73
CA SER A 281 13.29 -7.06 2.08
C SER A 281 14.60 -7.85 2.21
N GLN A 282 15.36 -7.56 3.26
CA GLN A 282 16.62 -8.24 3.58
C GLN A 282 16.47 -9.77 3.62
N ARG A 283 15.31 -10.28 4.07
CA ARG A 283 15.04 -11.72 4.18
C ARG A 283 14.88 -12.43 2.83
N CYS A 284 14.52 -11.72 1.79
CA CYS A 284 14.35 -12.28 0.44
C CYS A 284 15.47 -11.88 -0.52
N GLY A 285 16.61 -11.50 -0.02
CA GLY A 285 17.77 -11.14 -0.84
C GLY A 285 17.89 -9.65 -1.11
N GLY A 286 17.18 -8.79 -0.38
CA GLY A 286 17.37 -7.34 -0.47
C GLY A 286 18.77 -6.84 -0.12
N ALA A 287 19.62 -7.70 0.46
CA ALA A 287 21.05 -7.44 0.62
C ALA A 287 21.84 -7.55 -0.69
N MET A 288 21.28 -8.16 -1.74
CA MET A 288 21.90 -8.21 -3.07
C MET A 288 21.85 -6.84 -3.75
N PRO A 289 22.91 -6.44 -4.47
CA PRO A 289 22.94 -5.13 -5.12
C PRO A 289 21.74 -4.90 -6.04
N GLY A 290 21.06 -3.77 -5.85
CA GLY A 290 19.94 -3.34 -6.67
C GLY A 290 18.58 -3.95 -6.35
N LEU A 291 18.48 -4.95 -5.45
CA LEU A 291 17.20 -5.56 -5.07
C LEU A 291 16.61 -4.98 -3.80
N GLY A 292 17.43 -4.49 -2.88
CA GLY A 292 16.99 -3.93 -1.60
C GLY A 292 16.99 -2.41 -1.55
N THR A 293 16.65 -1.93 -0.35
CA THR A 293 16.75 -0.52 0.04
C THR A 293 17.17 -0.42 1.52
N THR A 294 17.38 0.79 2.01
CA THR A 294 17.73 1.05 3.40
C THR A 294 16.91 2.23 3.94
N SER A 295 16.75 2.33 5.25
CA SER A 295 16.12 3.48 5.90
C SER A 295 16.81 4.81 5.52
N ALA A 296 18.13 4.80 5.36
CA ALA A 296 18.90 5.97 4.93
C ALA A 296 18.54 6.45 3.50
N ALA A 297 18.09 5.55 2.63
CA ALA A 297 17.64 5.86 1.28
C ALA A 297 16.15 6.21 1.19
N ALA A 298 15.38 5.98 2.25
CA ALA A 298 13.92 6.04 2.25
C ALA A 298 13.33 7.43 1.95
N LEU A 299 14.11 8.50 2.17
CA LEU A 299 13.69 9.88 1.85
C LEU A 299 14.25 10.39 0.52
N SER A 300 15.01 9.57 -0.22
CA SER A 300 15.57 9.95 -1.52
C SER A 300 14.49 10.04 -2.60
N GLU A 301 14.68 10.94 -3.58
CA GLU A 301 13.81 11.00 -4.76
C GLU A 301 13.81 9.68 -5.53
N ASP A 302 14.95 8.99 -5.59
CA ASP A 302 15.02 7.67 -6.23
C ASP A 302 14.02 6.69 -5.62
N TRP A 303 13.94 6.63 -4.30
CA TRP A 303 13.01 5.76 -3.59
C TRP A 303 11.56 6.23 -3.75
N LEU A 304 11.31 7.49 -3.46
CA LEU A 304 9.96 8.07 -3.44
C LEU A 304 9.30 8.17 -4.83
N SER A 305 10.08 8.13 -5.92
CA SER A 305 9.55 8.14 -7.29
C SER A 305 9.33 6.76 -7.91
N ARG A 306 9.86 5.69 -7.31
CA ARG A 306 9.70 4.32 -7.83
C ARG A 306 8.25 3.89 -8.08
N PRO A 307 7.28 4.23 -7.19
CA PRO A 307 5.88 3.92 -7.44
C PRO A 307 5.33 4.52 -8.74
N GLU A 308 5.72 5.73 -9.08
CA GLU A 308 5.31 6.37 -10.33
C GLU A 308 5.93 5.69 -11.56
N THR A 309 7.18 5.28 -11.48
CA THR A 309 7.88 4.56 -12.56
C THR A 309 7.20 3.22 -12.85
N ILE A 310 6.92 2.44 -11.80
CA ILE A 310 6.25 1.13 -11.92
C ILE A 310 4.82 1.32 -12.44
N HIS A 311 4.08 2.29 -11.89
CA HIS A 311 2.75 2.62 -12.38
C HIS A 311 2.74 2.95 -13.87
N SER A 312 3.71 3.74 -14.35
CA SER A 312 3.77 4.14 -15.75
C SER A 312 3.93 2.94 -16.70
N TYR A 313 4.66 1.91 -16.28
CA TYR A 313 4.77 0.66 -17.03
C TYR A 313 3.42 -0.05 -17.15
N TYR A 314 2.74 -0.28 -16.00
CA TYR A 314 1.44 -0.97 -16.00
C TYR A 314 0.33 -0.15 -16.67
N ALA A 315 0.35 1.17 -16.52
CA ALA A 315 -0.57 2.05 -17.23
C ALA A 315 -0.41 1.95 -18.75
N GLY A 316 0.82 1.83 -19.25
CA GLY A 316 1.09 1.60 -20.65
C GLY A 316 0.53 0.26 -21.18
N LEU A 317 0.59 -0.79 -20.36
CA LEU A 317 -0.03 -2.08 -20.69
C LEU A 317 -1.57 -1.98 -20.65
N ARG A 318 -2.14 -1.32 -19.63
CA ARG A 318 -3.57 -1.06 -19.55
C ARG A 318 -4.06 -0.33 -20.79
N ASP A 319 -3.39 0.74 -21.21
CA ASP A 319 -3.81 1.55 -22.34
C ASP A 319 -3.80 0.76 -23.65
N ARG A 320 -2.88 -0.18 -23.78
CA ARG A 320 -2.76 -1.04 -24.97
C ARG A 320 -3.77 -2.18 -25.00
N TYR A 321 -3.99 -2.87 -23.86
CA TYR A 321 -4.73 -4.13 -23.83
C TYR A 321 -6.12 -4.01 -23.17
N GLU A 322 -6.32 -3.06 -22.27
CA GLU A 322 -7.56 -2.80 -21.54
C GLU A 322 -7.91 -1.29 -21.59
N PRO A 323 -8.01 -0.68 -22.77
CA PRO A 323 -8.11 0.77 -22.91
C PRO A 323 -9.32 1.34 -22.16
N GLY A 324 -9.10 2.44 -21.45
CA GLY A 324 -10.13 3.17 -20.70
C GLY A 324 -10.56 2.53 -19.38
N LYS A 325 -10.01 1.36 -19.01
CA LYS A 325 -10.34 0.74 -17.72
C LYS A 325 -9.69 1.49 -16.56
N PRO A 326 -10.39 1.62 -15.41
CA PRO A 326 -9.77 2.12 -14.21
C PRO A 326 -8.58 1.24 -13.80
N ILE A 327 -7.60 1.86 -13.15
CA ILE A 327 -6.40 1.15 -12.68
C ILE A 327 -6.35 1.15 -11.16
N TRP A 328 -6.13 -0.04 -10.56
CA TRP A 328 -6.01 -0.27 -9.14
C TRP A 328 -4.65 -0.84 -8.79
N LEU A 329 -4.10 -0.41 -7.67
CA LEU A 329 -2.95 -1.02 -7.02
C LEU A 329 -3.48 -1.91 -5.89
N THR A 330 -3.65 -3.19 -6.17
CA THR A 330 -4.38 -4.10 -5.27
C THR A 330 -3.51 -4.74 -4.20
N GLU A 331 -2.19 -4.57 -4.29
CA GLU A 331 -1.27 -4.94 -3.21
C GLU A 331 -0.01 -4.08 -3.23
N THR A 332 0.36 -3.52 -2.09
CA THR A 332 1.61 -2.77 -1.94
C THR A 332 2.01 -2.62 -0.48
N ALA A 333 3.31 -2.59 -0.23
CA ALA A 333 3.87 -2.17 1.04
C ALA A 333 5.25 -1.53 0.82
N GLU A 334 6.06 -1.44 1.87
CA GLU A 334 7.39 -0.87 1.80
C GLU A 334 8.31 -1.72 0.91
N THR A 335 8.52 -3.01 1.27
CA THR A 335 9.27 -3.99 0.45
C THR A 335 8.53 -5.31 0.41
N GLY A 336 8.75 -6.10 -0.63
CA GLY A 336 8.23 -7.46 -0.73
C GLY A 336 8.79 -8.37 0.37
N CYS A 337 8.13 -9.51 0.62
CA CYS A 337 8.50 -10.49 1.66
C CYS A 337 8.35 -9.96 3.10
N GLY A 338 7.24 -9.34 3.42
CA GLY A 338 6.89 -8.98 4.80
C GLY A 338 7.53 -7.71 5.34
N GLY A 339 8.20 -6.93 4.51
CA GLY A 339 8.83 -5.66 4.89
C GLY A 339 10.24 -5.79 5.44
N ASP A 340 10.94 -4.66 5.54
CA ASP A 340 12.21 -4.50 6.22
C ASP A 340 12.02 -4.09 7.71
N PRO A 341 13.05 -4.14 8.56
CA PRO A 341 12.94 -3.75 9.98
C PRO A 341 12.38 -2.35 10.21
N TRP A 342 12.60 -1.43 9.26
CA TRP A 342 12.16 -0.04 9.37
C TRP A 342 10.76 0.23 8.76
N SER A 343 10.10 -0.78 8.18
CA SER A 343 8.78 -0.62 7.56
C SER A 343 7.68 -0.25 8.56
N SER A 344 7.84 -0.58 9.85
CA SER A 344 6.92 -0.24 10.93
C SER A 344 7.23 1.09 11.63
N THR A 345 8.14 1.91 11.08
CA THR A 345 8.63 3.13 11.70
C THR A 345 8.18 4.40 10.97
N TYR A 346 8.45 5.56 11.59
CA TYR A 346 8.04 6.85 11.06
C TYR A 346 8.57 7.13 9.65
N VAL A 347 9.77 6.66 9.32
CA VAL A 347 10.37 6.92 8.00
C VAL A 347 9.54 6.36 6.85
N ASP A 348 8.80 5.26 7.05
CA ASP A 348 7.95 4.71 5.99
C ASP A 348 6.67 5.53 5.73
N THR A 349 6.29 6.42 6.65
CA THR A 349 5.14 7.31 6.43
C THR A 349 5.34 8.23 5.23
N PHE A 350 6.59 8.58 4.92
CA PHE A 350 6.93 9.40 3.74
C PHE A 350 6.61 8.67 2.45
N ARG A 351 7.02 7.39 2.32
CA ARG A 351 6.65 6.57 1.18
C ARG A 351 5.15 6.36 1.12
N TYR A 352 4.52 6.01 2.25
CA TYR A 352 3.07 5.77 2.30
C TYR A 352 2.28 6.97 1.76
N LEU A 353 2.50 8.15 2.30
CA LEU A 353 1.79 9.37 1.90
C LEU A 353 2.17 9.83 0.48
N ASN A 354 3.45 9.76 0.14
CA ASN A 354 3.94 10.17 -1.18
C ASN A 354 3.38 9.26 -2.29
N GLN A 355 3.41 7.93 -2.08
CA GLN A 355 2.86 6.96 -3.02
C GLN A 355 1.36 7.19 -3.25
N HIS A 356 0.57 7.34 -2.18
CA HIS A 356 -0.86 7.61 -2.30
C HIS A 356 -1.10 8.89 -3.09
N ALA A 357 -0.39 9.96 -2.76
CA ALA A 357 -0.57 11.25 -3.40
C ALA A 357 -0.15 11.27 -4.88
N ARG A 358 1.03 10.70 -5.20
CA ARG A 358 1.50 10.58 -6.59
C ARG A 358 0.54 9.74 -7.45
N LEU A 359 0.12 8.60 -6.93
CA LEU A 359 -0.76 7.70 -7.68
C LEU A 359 -2.19 8.24 -7.82
N ALA A 360 -2.69 9.01 -6.85
CA ALA A 360 -3.96 9.75 -7.00
C ALA A 360 -3.88 10.75 -8.16
N GLN A 361 -2.77 11.50 -8.29
CA GLN A 361 -2.56 12.41 -9.42
C GLN A 361 -2.45 11.68 -10.77
N LYS A 362 -2.07 10.40 -10.78
CA LYS A 362 -1.99 9.55 -11.98
C LYS A 362 -3.31 8.83 -12.29
N GLY A 363 -4.36 9.03 -11.48
CA GLY A 363 -5.68 8.46 -11.73
C GLY A 363 -5.86 7.02 -11.24
N VAL A 364 -4.96 6.51 -10.39
CA VAL A 364 -5.19 5.25 -9.68
C VAL A 364 -6.40 5.41 -8.78
N GLN A 365 -7.36 4.47 -8.87
CA GLN A 365 -8.64 4.62 -8.19
C GLN A 365 -8.64 3.99 -6.79
N THR A 366 -7.82 2.96 -6.55
CA THR A 366 -7.74 2.26 -5.28
C THR A 366 -6.31 1.78 -5.04
N ILE A 367 -5.84 1.88 -3.79
CA ILE A 367 -4.56 1.37 -3.32
C ILE A 367 -4.82 0.51 -2.08
N ALA A 368 -4.53 -0.79 -2.17
CA ALA A 368 -4.67 -1.71 -1.05
C ALA A 368 -3.30 -1.97 -0.39
N HIS A 369 -3.13 -1.44 0.82
CA HIS A 369 -1.91 -1.62 1.60
C HIS A 369 -1.84 -3.01 2.23
N ASN A 370 -0.72 -3.67 2.10
CA ASN A 370 -0.43 -4.98 2.67
C ASN A 370 0.39 -4.80 3.96
N THR A 371 -0.14 -5.09 5.14
CA THR A 371 -1.46 -5.61 5.50
C THR A 371 -2.13 -4.72 6.56
N LEU A 372 -3.34 -5.09 6.99
CA LEU A 372 -3.99 -4.41 8.11
C LEU A 372 -3.27 -4.73 9.44
N SER A 373 -2.92 -6.01 9.71
CA SER A 373 -2.43 -6.44 11.01
C SER A 373 -1.40 -7.60 11.03
N ALA A 374 -0.79 -7.95 9.92
CA ALA A 374 0.26 -8.96 9.91
C ALA A 374 1.52 -8.51 9.17
N SER A 375 2.68 -9.02 9.60
CA SER A 375 4.01 -8.67 9.10
C SER A 375 4.53 -7.30 9.59
N ASP A 376 5.81 -7.06 9.31
CA ASP A 376 6.48 -5.83 9.76
C ASP A 376 5.93 -4.57 9.10
N TYR A 377 5.39 -4.65 7.88
CA TYR A 377 4.78 -3.51 7.18
C TYR A 377 3.30 -3.23 7.54
N ALA A 378 2.69 -4.02 8.43
CA ALA A 378 1.28 -3.84 8.80
C ALA A 378 1.00 -2.48 9.45
N LEU A 379 -0.25 -2.01 9.32
CA LEU A 379 -0.70 -0.77 9.97
C LEU A 379 -0.82 -0.91 11.49
N LEU A 380 -1.18 -2.10 11.96
CA LEU A 380 -1.32 -2.44 13.37
C LEU A 380 -0.28 -3.50 13.74
N ASP A 381 0.28 -3.38 14.93
CA ASP A 381 1.11 -4.46 15.47
C ASP A 381 0.27 -5.74 15.66
N GLU A 382 0.77 -6.87 15.20
CA GLU A 382 0.00 -8.11 15.16
C GLU A 382 -0.33 -8.71 16.52
N ASP A 383 0.49 -8.45 17.55
CA ASP A 383 0.31 -8.98 18.89
C ASP A 383 -0.57 -8.06 19.74
N THR A 384 -0.27 -6.75 19.73
CA THR A 384 -0.89 -5.75 20.59
C THR A 384 -2.05 -5.00 19.92
N LEU A 385 -2.10 -5.01 18.57
CA LEU A 385 -2.96 -4.14 17.76
C LEU A 385 -2.69 -2.65 18.00
N ASP A 386 -1.50 -2.29 18.44
CA ASP A 386 -1.13 -0.89 18.55
C ASP A 386 -0.93 -0.28 17.16
N PRO A 387 -1.49 0.92 16.91
CA PRO A 387 -1.29 1.62 15.65
C PRO A 387 0.18 1.97 15.43
N ARG A 388 0.73 1.55 14.29
CA ARG A 388 2.05 1.92 13.82
C ARG A 388 2.01 3.27 13.10
N PRO A 389 3.14 3.92 12.79
CA PRO A 389 3.17 5.24 12.15
C PRO A 389 2.31 5.35 10.87
N ASN A 390 2.33 4.34 10.00
CA ASN A 390 1.50 4.32 8.78
C ASN A 390 -0.01 4.31 9.06
N TYR A 391 -0.46 3.75 10.18
CA TYR A 391 -1.87 3.85 10.58
C TYR A 391 -2.30 5.31 10.81
N TRP A 392 -1.46 6.10 11.48
CA TRP A 392 -1.76 7.51 11.74
C TRP A 392 -1.73 8.34 10.46
N ALA A 393 -0.79 8.05 9.55
CA ALA A 393 -0.75 8.65 8.22
C ALA A 393 -2.03 8.33 7.42
N ALA A 394 -2.46 7.06 7.43
CA ALA A 394 -3.70 6.62 6.81
C ALA A 394 -4.94 7.30 7.41
N LEU A 395 -4.99 7.42 8.74
CA LEU A 395 -6.10 8.08 9.44
C LEU A 395 -6.20 9.58 9.09
N LEU A 396 -5.06 10.29 9.02
CA LEU A 396 -5.05 11.69 8.58
C LEU A 396 -5.47 11.82 7.13
N TRP A 397 -4.97 10.96 6.26
CA TRP A 397 -5.41 10.93 4.86
C TRP A 397 -6.93 10.76 4.78
N ARG A 398 -7.48 9.74 5.45
CA ARG A 398 -8.92 9.47 5.45
C ARG A 398 -9.77 10.64 5.91
N ARG A 399 -9.29 11.38 6.90
CA ARG A 399 -10.02 12.51 7.49
C ARG A 399 -9.91 13.81 6.70
N LEU A 400 -8.81 13.99 5.96
CA LEU A 400 -8.47 15.29 5.41
C LEU A 400 -8.43 15.34 3.88
N MET A 401 -8.15 14.20 3.21
CA MET A 401 -8.03 14.10 1.76
C MET A 401 -9.30 13.47 1.18
N GLY A 402 -10.10 14.24 0.46
CA GLY A 402 -11.32 13.75 -0.20
C GLY A 402 -11.05 13.23 -1.62
N PRO A 403 -12.09 12.77 -2.34
CA PRO A 403 -11.89 12.07 -3.61
C PRO A 403 -11.49 12.96 -4.79
N VAL A 404 -11.73 14.27 -4.74
CA VAL A 404 -11.40 15.17 -5.84
C VAL A 404 -9.95 15.60 -5.76
N VAL A 405 -9.16 15.23 -6.75
CA VAL A 405 -7.72 15.52 -6.85
C VAL A 405 -7.49 16.85 -7.54
N LEU A 406 -6.69 17.71 -6.92
CA LEU A 406 -6.34 19.03 -7.38
C LEU A 406 -4.85 19.13 -7.74
N SER A 407 -4.50 20.03 -8.66
CA SER A 407 -3.11 20.42 -8.86
C SER A 407 -2.71 21.47 -7.83
N PRO A 408 -1.61 21.31 -7.08
CA PRO A 408 -1.15 22.34 -6.15
C PRO A 408 -0.63 23.61 -6.86
N GLY A 409 -0.38 23.55 -8.17
CA GLY A 409 0.05 24.70 -9.00
C GLY A 409 1.47 25.21 -8.71
N ALA A 410 2.11 24.71 -7.66
CA ALA A 410 3.43 25.14 -7.24
C ALA A 410 4.46 24.06 -7.54
N ALA A 411 5.56 24.45 -8.19
CA ALA A 411 6.71 23.57 -8.33
C ALA A 411 7.41 23.44 -6.96
N ALA A 412 7.44 22.25 -6.43
CA ALA A 412 8.24 21.91 -5.26
C ALA A 412 9.51 21.17 -5.72
N GLY A 413 10.56 21.22 -4.92
CA GLY A 413 11.82 20.56 -5.25
C GLY A 413 12.73 20.52 -4.02
N GLY A 414 13.90 19.89 -4.12
CA GLY A 414 14.83 19.79 -3.01
C GLY A 414 14.24 19.05 -1.81
N GLY A 415 13.51 17.94 -2.06
CA GLY A 415 12.91 17.12 -0.99
C GLY A 415 11.56 17.62 -0.48
N LEU A 416 11.00 18.72 -1.03
CA LEU A 416 9.63 19.15 -0.73
C LEU A 416 8.68 18.67 -1.81
N TYR A 417 7.61 17.98 -1.40
CA TYR A 417 6.52 17.50 -2.27
C TYR A 417 5.20 18.11 -1.83
N LEU A 418 4.40 18.57 -2.80
CA LEU A 418 3.10 19.18 -2.55
C LEU A 418 2.03 18.45 -3.35
N TYR A 419 0.94 18.12 -2.67
CA TYR A 419 -0.23 17.46 -3.24
C TYR A 419 -1.49 18.12 -2.70
N SER A 420 -2.56 18.14 -3.46
CA SER A 420 -3.79 18.76 -3.01
C SER A 420 -5.03 17.98 -3.42
N GLN A 421 -6.00 17.96 -2.54
CA GLN A 421 -7.32 17.39 -2.77
C GLN A 421 -8.39 18.28 -2.11
N CYS A 422 -9.63 18.17 -2.58
CA CYS A 422 -10.74 18.71 -1.82
C CYS A 422 -10.84 17.98 -0.47
N MET A 423 -11.30 18.64 0.57
CA MET A 423 -11.65 17.93 1.81
C MET A 423 -12.81 16.95 1.58
N PRO A 424 -12.94 15.87 2.36
CA PRO A 424 -13.98 14.85 2.15
C PRO A 424 -15.40 15.40 2.05
N GLU A 425 -15.71 16.46 2.79
CA GLU A 425 -17.03 17.08 2.79
C GLU A 425 -17.25 18.09 1.63
N GLY A 426 -16.24 18.38 0.82
CA GLY A 426 -16.30 19.34 -0.27
C GLY A 426 -16.53 20.78 0.19
N HIS A 427 -17.59 21.43 -0.29
CA HIS A 427 -18.01 22.80 0.06
C HIS A 427 -16.92 23.87 -0.16
N GLY A 428 -16.13 23.71 -1.22
CA GLY A 428 -15.04 24.63 -1.56
C GLY A 428 -13.79 24.51 -0.67
N ARG A 429 -13.73 23.51 0.23
CA ARG A 429 -12.64 23.31 1.17
C ARG A 429 -11.51 22.48 0.54
N VAL A 430 -10.27 22.87 0.83
CA VAL A 430 -9.05 22.28 0.23
C VAL A 430 -8.11 21.79 1.32
N THR A 431 -7.50 20.64 1.09
CA THR A 431 -6.32 20.16 1.83
C THR A 431 -5.11 20.15 0.92
N VAL A 432 -3.99 20.64 1.43
CA VAL A 432 -2.65 20.48 0.83
C VAL A 432 -1.82 19.59 1.74
N LEU A 433 -1.32 18.48 1.20
CA LEU A 433 -0.31 17.65 1.84
C LEU A 433 1.06 18.15 1.40
N ALA A 434 1.85 18.61 2.35
CA ALA A 434 3.24 19.03 2.18
C ALA A 434 4.16 18.00 2.87
N ILE A 435 4.98 17.31 2.10
CA ILE A 435 5.97 16.35 2.59
C ILE A 435 7.35 17.00 2.46
N ASN A 436 7.97 17.34 3.58
CA ASN A 436 9.35 17.80 3.62
C ASN A 436 10.26 16.63 3.99
N ALA A 437 10.77 15.95 2.99
CA ALA A 437 11.74 14.85 3.16
C ALA A 437 13.19 15.35 3.34
N GLY A 438 13.41 16.66 3.28
CA GLY A 438 14.72 17.29 3.43
C GLY A 438 15.15 17.43 4.89
N PRO A 439 16.47 17.60 5.14
CA PRO A 439 17.04 17.74 6.48
C PRO A 439 16.88 19.14 7.09
N SER A 440 16.29 20.08 6.36
CA SER A 440 16.12 21.46 6.80
C SER A 440 14.64 21.87 6.74
N ALA A 441 14.24 22.78 7.59
CA ALA A 441 12.92 23.38 7.53
C ALA A 441 12.71 24.10 6.17
N ARG A 442 11.48 24.07 5.68
CA ARG A 442 11.06 24.72 4.43
C ARG A 442 9.94 25.69 4.72
N GLU A 443 9.83 26.72 3.90
CA GLU A 443 8.79 27.73 4.05
C GLU A 443 7.76 27.66 2.91
N LEU A 444 6.49 27.73 3.29
CA LEU A 444 5.36 27.94 2.39
C LEU A 444 4.78 29.33 2.65
N ASN A 445 4.37 30.01 1.59
CA ASN A 445 3.54 31.19 1.71
C ASN A 445 2.07 30.80 1.48
N THR A 446 1.22 31.03 2.49
CA THR A 446 -0.20 30.70 2.46
C THR A 446 -1.03 31.97 2.44
N PRO A 447 -1.86 32.21 1.39
CA PRO A 447 -2.64 33.45 1.29
C PRO A 447 -3.86 33.47 2.23
N LEU A 448 -4.19 32.34 2.83
CA LEU A 448 -5.37 32.12 3.67
C LEU A 448 -4.98 31.51 5.02
N PRO A 449 -5.71 31.82 6.08
CA PRO A 449 -5.57 31.10 7.34
C PRO A 449 -6.11 29.66 7.21
N GLY A 450 -5.66 28.79 8.10
CA GLY A 450 -6.07 27.38 8.07
C GLY A 450 -5.72 26.64 9.35
N ALA A 451 -5.73 25.31 9.25
CA ALA A 451 -5.24 24.43 10.29
C ALA A 451 -4.21 23.44 9.75
N ARG A 452 -3.15 23.23 10.51
CA ARG A 452 -2.08 22.28 10.18
C ARG A 452 -2.16 21.04 11.04
N TYR A 453 -1.81 19.91 10.44
CA TYR A 453 -1.70 18.59 11.06
C TYR A 453 -0.31 18.06 10.68
N THR A 454 0.68 18.33 11.53
CA THR A 454 2.08 18.00 11.24
C THR A 454 2.46 16.72 11.97
N LEU A 455 2.83 15.69 11.19
CA LEU A 455 3.43 14.47 11.70
C LEU A 455 4.95 14.64 11.81
N THR A 456 5.47 14.32 12.97
CA THR A 456 6.90 14.27 13.29
C THR A 456 7.19 13.06 14.17
N ALA A 457 8.46 12.74 14.34
CA ALA A 457 8.93 11.78 15.34
C ALA A 457 10.27 12.24 15.91
N LYS A 458 10.68 11.65 17.03
CA LYS A 458 11.97 11.94 17.66
C LYS A 458 13.13 11.57 16.74
N GLU A 459 13.02 10.43 16.07
CA GLU A 459 13.98 9.90 15.10
C GLU A 459 13.21 9.27 13.93
N LEU A 460 13.87 9.15 12.76
CA LEU A 460 13.23 8.59 11.57
C LEU A 460 12.77 7.13 11.77
N GLU A 461 13.53 6.34 12.50
CA GLU A 461 13.18 4.95 12.80
C GLU A 461 12.39 4.79 14.10
N SER A 462 11.73 5.84 14.61
CA SER A 462 10.82 5.74 15.75
C SER A 462 9.53 5.00 15.36
N GLU A 463 9.08 4.09 16.22
CA GLU A 463 7.75 3.46 16.12
C GLU A 463 6.63 4.38 16.59
N GLY A 464 6.94 5.38 17.41
CA GLY A 464 6.01 6.42 17.84
C GLY A 464 6.02 7.63 16.90
N VAL A 465 4.85 8.22 16.66
CA VAL A 465 4.69 9.44 15.85
C VAL A 465 3.90 10.48 16.61
N GLU A 466 4.27 11.74 16.42
CA GLU A 466 3.63 12.90 17.04
C GLU A 466 2.78 13.66 16.03
N LEU A 467 1.63 14.14 16.47
CA LEU A 467 0.81 15.11 15.75
C LEU A 467 0.91 16.46 16.45
N ASN A 468 1.47 17.46 15.76
CA ASN A 468 1.68 18.79 16.31
C ASN A 468 2.43 18.78 17.66
N GLY A 469 3.41 17.88 17.82
CA GLY A 469 4.21 17.73 19.05
C GLY A 469 3.57 16.86 20.14
N HIS A 470 2.41 16.23 19.88
CA HIS A 470 1.76 15.32 20.83
C HIS A 470 1.81 13.89 20.32
N LEU A 471 2.36 12.99 21.14
CA LEU A 471 2.45 11.55 20.80
C LEU A 471 1.06 10.96 20.55
N LEU A 472 0.90 10.34 19.40
CA LEU A 472 -0.34 9.63 19.04
C LEU A 472 -0.34 8.22 19.65
N LYS A 473 -1.38 7.92 20.41
CA LYS A 473 -1.58 6.59 21.01
C LYS A 473 -3.07 6.27 21.08
N ALA A 474 -3.45 5.07 20.64
CA ALA A 474 -4.81 4.57 20.83
C ALA A 474 -5.00 4.04 22.26
N GLY A 475 -6.21 4.20 22.80
CA GLY A 475 -6.57 3.60 24.08
C GLY A 475 -6.60 2.07 24.02
N PRO A 476 -6.63 1.39 25.17
CA PRO A 476 -6.66 -0.09 25.22
C PRO A 476 -7.89 -0.69 24.52
N ASP A 477 -8.98 0.05 24.48
CA ASP A 477 -10.23 -0.32 23.81
C ASP A 477 -10.26 0.07 22.32
N GLY A 478 -9.15 0.59 21.77
CA GLY A 478 -9.05 1.13 20.40
C GLY A 478 -9.64 2.54 20.24
N SER A 479 -9.92 3.27 21.34
CA SER A 479 -10.31 4.68 21.25
C SER A 479 -9.16 5.52 20.68
N LEU A 480 -9.48 6.38 19.72
CA LEU A 480 -8.51 7.28 19.11
C LEU A 480 -8.37 8.56 19.94
N PRO A 481 -7.15 9.13 20.01
CA PRO A 481 -6.96 10.43 20.61
C PRO A 481 -7.67 11.51 19.79
N SER A 482 -7.80 12.71 20.37
CA SER A 482 -8.29 13.86 19.61
C SER A 482 -7.32 14.21 18.48
N ILE A 483 -7.81 14.18 17.25
CA ILE A 483 -7.05 14.57 16.05
C ILE A 483 -7.48 15.99 15.71
N GLN A 484 -6.76 16.98 16.23
CA GLN A 484 -7.06 18.39 16.02
C GLN A 484 -5.93 19.10 15.29
N GLY A 485 -6.30 19.98 14.35
CA GLY A 485 -5.38 20.84 13.66
C GLY A 485 -4.97 22.03 14.54
N MET A 486 -3.73 22.48 14.41
CA MET A 486 -3.25 23.72 14.99
C MET A 486 -3.51 24.87 14.02
N ALA A 487 -4.22 25.91 14.45
CA ALA A 487 -4.52 27.06 13.61
C ALA A 487 -3.23 27.80 13.18
N PHE A 488 -3.23 28.33 11.95
CA PHE A 488 -2.21 29.23 11.44
C PHE A 488 -2.85 30.39 10.67
N GLY A 489 -2.18 31.56 10.67
CA GLY A 489 -2.59 32.74 9.90
C GLY A 489 -2.15 32.69 8.45
N ALA A 490 -2.63 33.65 7.63
CA ALA A 490 -2.06 33.91 6.31
C ALA A 490 -0.62 34.42 6.46
N GLY A 491 0.23 34.11 5.49
CA GLY A 491 1.64 34.50 5.44
C GLY A 491 2.60 33.32 5.38
N SER A 492 3.82 33.51 5.88
CA SER A 492 4.85 32.46 5.90
C SER A 492 4.52 31.39 6.95
N LEU A 493 4.64 30.12 6.54
CA LEU A 493 4.44 28.94 7.37
C LEU A 493 5.64 28.02 7.25
N ALA A 494 6.32 27.78 8.36
CA ALA A 494 7.43 26.84 8.42
C ALA A 494 6.95 25.39 8.49
N LEU A 495 7.51 24.55 7.61
CA LEU A 495 7.40 23.10 7.63
C LEU A 495 8.67 22.53 8.28
N PRO A 496 8.59 21.81 9.38
CA PRO A 496 9.77 21.20 10.00
C PRO A 496 10.56 20.33 9.03
N ALA A 497 11.84 20.16 9.26
CA ALA A 497 12.64 19.14 8.58
C ALA A 497 12.01 17.75 8.77
N THR A 498 12.15 16.89 7.80
CA THR A 498 11.68 15.49 7.87
C THR A 498 10.28 15.38 8.48
N SER A 499 9.29 16.09 7.88
CA SER A 499 7.89 16.10 8.35
C SER A 499 6.89 15.96 7.23
N SER A 500 5.70 15.46 7.56
CA SER A 500 4.54 15.43 6.68
C SER A 500 3.43 16.28 7.30
N THR A 501 2.99 17.32 6.59
CA THR A 501 2.01 18.29 7.09
C THR A 501 0.80 18.36 6.17
N PHE A 502 -0.39 18.11 6.72
CA PHE A 502 -1.65 18.41 6.05
C PHE A 502 -2.09 19.82 6.45
N LEU A 503 -2.33 20.66 5.45
CA LEU A 503 -2.81 22.03 5.61
C LEU A 503 -4.25 22.10 5.10
N THR A 504 -5.20 22.39 5.97
CA THR A 504 -6.61 22.50 5.61
C THR A 504 -7.03 23.96 5.51
N PHE A 505 -7.71 24.29 4.43
CA PHE A 505 -8.22 25.62 4.11
C PHE A 505 -9.75 25.58 4.00
N ALA A 506 -10.41 25.70 5.15
CA ALA A 506 -11.86 25.62 5.24
C ALA A 506 -12.58 26.76 4.48
N GLN A 507 -11.91 27.87 4.27
CA GLN A 507 -12.45 29.06 3.58
C GLN A 507 -11.80 29.27 2.20
N ALA A 508 -11.25 28.22 1.58
CA ALA A 508 -10.63 28.35 0.26
C ALA A 508 -11.61 28.81 -0.82
N GLY A 509 -12.88 28.41 -0.75
CA GLY A 509 -13.88 28.75 -1.74
C GLY A 509 -13.59 28.19 -3.13
N ASN A 510 -12.82 27.08 -3.20
CA ASN A 510 -12.42 26.50 -4.49
C ASN A 510 -13.62 25.88 -5.20
N LYS A 511 -13.91 26.39 -6.42
CA LYS A 511 -15.05 25.93 -7.23
C LYS A 511 -14.95 24.45 -7.64
N ALA A 512 -13.75 23.91 -7.75
CA ALA A 512 -13.54 22.50 -8.08
C ALA A 512 -13.96 21.54 -6.94
N CYS A 513 -14.18 22.07 -5.73
CA CYS A 513 -14.59 21.33 -4.53
C CYS A 513 -16.06 21.57 -4.14
N GLN A 514 -16.86 22.16 -5.01
CA GLN A 514 -18.29 22.42 -4.79
C GLN A 514 -19.14 21.23 -5.21
#